data_a76b1076988e9a6bdca9292063ae274e
#
_entry.id   a76b1076988e9a6bdca9292063ae274e
#
_cell.length_a   1.000
_cell.length_b   1.000
_cell.length_c   1.000
_cell.angle_alpha   90.00
_cell.angle_beta   90.00
_cell.angle_gamma   90.00
#
_symmetry.space_group_name_H-M   'P 1'
#
loop_
_entity.id
_entity.type
_entity.pdbx_description
1 polymer ?
#
loop_
_entity_poly.entity_id
_entity_poly.type
_entity_poly.pdbx_seq_one_letter_code
_entity_poly.pdbx_strand_id
1 'polypeptide(L)'
;MKLTKKQLKEYIEDYKKSDDILINLYIETYEFYCRLRDELKNSDLMIEHTNKAGASNIVKNPLSIELTKTVQTLNNLLKSMGLTAAQRKKI
;
A
#
# COMPACT_ATOMS: atom_id res chain seq x y z
N MET A 1 -0.17 6.74 -12.75
CA MET A 1 -0.53 5.50 -13.44
C MET A 1 -1.66 4.81 -12.68
N LYS A 2 -2.72 4.49 -13.36
CA LYS A 2 -3.88 3.89 -12.71
C LYS A 2 -3.88 2.39 -12.93
N LEU A 3 -3.83 1.64 -11.85
CA LEU A 3 -3.90 0.19 -11.91
C LEU A 3 -5.35 -0.24 -12.15
N THR A 4 -5.57 -1.12 -13.13
CA THR A 4 -6.92 -1.56 -13.47
C THR A 4 -7.13 -3.03 -13.12
N LYS A 5 -8.39 -3.37 -12.86
CA LYS A 5 -8.81 -4.73 -12.60
C LYS A 5 -8.41 -5.67 -13.74
N LYS A 6 -8.55 -5.21 -14.98
CA LYS A 6 -8.21 -5.99 -16.16
C LYS A 6 -6.72 -6.36 -16.18
N GLN A 7 -5.86 -5.41 -15.83
CA GLN A 7 -4.41 -5.66 -15.78
C GLN A 7 -4.08 -6.74 -14.74
N LEU A 8 -4.69 -6.69 -13.57
CA LEU A 8 -4.45 -7.68 -12.53
C LEU A 8 -4.94 -9.06 -12.94
N LYS A 9 -6.08 -9.14 -13.63
CA LYS A 9 -6.59 -10.41 -14.13
C LYS A 9 -5.63 -11.08 -15.11
N GLU A 10 -4.98 -10.28 -15.94
CA GLU A 10 -4.02 -10.79 -16.93
C GLU A 10 -2.79 -11.42 -16.27
N TYR A 11 -2.42 -10.94 -15.08
CA TYR A 11 -1.25 -11.44 -14.36
C TYR A 11 -1.53 -12.69 -13.53
N ILE A 12 -2.80 -12.94 -13.19
CA ILE A 12 -3.16 -14.09 -12.36
C ILE A 12 -3.27 -15.34 -13.21
N GLU A 13 -2.45 -16.33 -12.88
CA GLU A 13 -2.55 -17.66 -13.48
C GLU A 13 -3.78 -18.36 -12.90
N ASP A 14 -4.57 -19.03 -13.74
CA ASP A 14 -5.80 -19.71 -13.32
C ASP A 14 -6.79 -18.79 -12.60
N TYR A 15 -7.00 -17.61 -13.17
CA TYR A 15 -7.97 -16.65 -12.61
C TYR A 15 -9.33 -17.32 -12.39
N LYS A 16 -9.88 -17.11 -11.20
CA LYS A 16 -11.23 -17.54 -10.81
C LYS A 16 -12.02 -16.33 -10.37
N LYS A 17 -13.33 -16.42 -10.49
CA LYS A 17 -14.21 -15.31 -10.10
C LYS A 17 -14.03 -14.89 -8.64
N SER A 18 -13.67 -15.83 -7.77
CA SER A 18 -13.38 -15.54 -6.37
C SER A 18 -12.16 -14.64 -6.18
N ASP A 19 -11.27 -14.57 -7.16
CA ASP A 19 -10.11 -13.69 -7.10
C ASP A 19 -10.50 -12.22 -7.21
N ASP A 20 -11.70 -11.92 -7.68
CA ASP A 20 -12.19 -10.55 -7.76
C ASP A 20 -12.17 -9.82 -6.40
N ILE A 21 -12.40 -10.55 -5.32
CA ILE A 21 -12.36 -9.98 -3.98
C ILE A 21 -10.97 -9.44 -3.68
N LEU A 22 -9.94 -10.25 -3.95
CA LEU A 22 -8.54 -9.86 -3.73
C LEU A 22 -8.13 -8.72 -4.68
N ILE A 23 -8.57 -8.78 -5.91
CA ILE A 23 -8.29 -7.75 -6.92
C ILE A 23 -8.87 -6.41 -6.48
N ASN A 24 -10.12 -6.40 -6.05
CA ASN A 24 -10.76 -5.17 -5.60
C ASN A 24 -10.09 -4.59 -4.36
N LEU A 25 -9.74 -5.45 -3.39
CA LEU A 25 -8.99 -5.03 -2.21
C LEU A 25 -7.66 -4.42 -2.59
N TYR A 26 -6.95 -5.03 -3.53
CA TYR A 26 -5.65 -4.54 -3.98
C TYR A 26 -5.79 -3.15 -4.61
N ILE A 27 -6.75 -2.98 -5.50
CA ILE A 27 -6.96 -1.70 -6.18
C ILE A 27 -7.29 -0.59 -5.17
N GLU A 28 -8.22 -0.86 -4.25
CA GLU A 28 -8.61 0.12 -3.22
C GLU A 28 -7.43 0.47 -2.31
N THR A 29 -6.66 -0.53 -1.90
CA THR A 29 -5.48 -0.32 -1.06
C THR A 29 -4.42 0.45 -1.81
N TYR A 30 -4.22 0.16 -3.09
CA TYR A 30 -3.27 0.87 -3.94
C TYR A 30 -3.64 2.35 -4.09
N GLU A 31 -4.91 2.66 -4.28
CA GLU A 31 -5.39 4.04 -4.37
C GLU A 31 -5.15 4.78 -3.05
N PHE A 32 -5.38 4.12 -1.92
CA PHE A 32 -5.08 4.67 -0.62
C PHE A 32 -3.59 4.94 -0.44
N TYR A 33 -2.75 4.00 -0.87
CA TYR A 33 -1.30 4.16 -0.87
C TYR A 33 -0.89 5.41 -1.66
N CYS A 34 -1.44 5.59 -2.84
CA CYS A 34 -1.12 6.75 -3.68
C CYS A 34 -1.47 8.07 -2.99
N ARG A 35 -2.61 8.12 -2.31
CA ARG A 35 -3.01 9.32 -1.57
C ARG A 35 -2.08 9.60 -0.40
N LEU A 36 -1.71 8.58 0.35
CA LEU A 36 -0.76 8.74 1.46
C LEU A 36 0.59 9.22 0.96
N ARG A 37 1.07 8.64 -0.13
CA ARG A 37 2.34 9.03 -0.74
C ARG A 37 2.33 10.49 -1.15
N ASP A 38 1.24 10.93 -1.79
CA ASP A 38 1.12 12.31 -2.26
C ASP A 38 1.04 13.30 -1.09
N GLU A 39 0.30 12.96 -0.04
CA GLU A 39 0.25 13.77 1.16
C GLU A 39 1.62 13.87 1.84
N LEU A 40 2.34 12.76 1.90
CA LEU A 40 3.65 12.71 2.54
C LEU A 40 4.68 13.56 1.79
N LYS A 41 4.58 13.67 0.47
CA LYS A 41 5.46 14.54 -0.33
C LYS A 41 5.35 16.00 0.08
N ASN A 42 4.20 16.41 0.59
CA ASN A 42 3.92 17.78 1.01
C ASN A 42 4.03 17.97 2.52
N SER A 43 4.59 16.99 3.22
CA SER A 43 4.72 16.99 4.68
C SER A 43 6.14 16.60 5.08
N ASP A 44 6.54 17.03 6.27
CA ASP A 44 7.82 16.59 6.85
C ASP A 44 7.69 15.16 7.36
N LEU A 45 8.74 14.37 7.16
CA LEU A 45 8.79 13.00 7.70
C LEU A 45 8.82 12.98 9.21
N MET A 46 9.44 14.01 9.81
CA MET A 46 9.49 14.20 11.25
C MET A 46 8.75 15.47 11.58
N ILE A 47 7.87 15.42 12.56
CA ILE A 47 7.10 16.59 12.98
C ILE A 47 7.37 16.90 14.44
N GLU A 48 7.26 18.18 14.80
CA GLU A 48 7.38 18.61 16.17
C GLU A 48 6.07 18.36 16.91
N HIS A 49 6.19 17.79 18.10
CA HIS A 49 5.05 17.54 18.95
C HIS A 49 5.29 18.18 20.31
N THR A 50 4.38 19.06 20.72
CA THR A 50 4.44 19.76 22.01
C THR A 50 3.48 19.09 22.97
N ASN A 51 4.01 18.63 24.13
CA ASN A 51 3.17 18.00 25.15
C ASN A 51 2.54 19.04 26.08
N LYS A 52 1.74 18.56 27.05
CA LYS A 52 1.03 19.44 28.00
C LYS A 52 1.96 20.27 28.91
N ALA A 53 3.19 19.81 29.11
CA ALA A 53 4.18 20.49 29.91
C ALA A 53 4.94 21.55 29.11
N GLY A 54 4.61 21.74 27.84
CA GLY A 54 5.28 22.67 26.96
C GLY A 54 6.58 22.18 26.36
N ALA A 55 6.97 20.93 26.65
CA ALA A 55 8.16 20.33 26.05
C ALA A 55 7.85 19.91 24.62
N SER A 56 8.81 20.17 23.71
CA SER A 56 8.71 19.84 22.29
C SER A 56 9.47 18.55 22.00
N ASN A 57 8.86 17.65 21.26
CA ASN A 57 9.51 16.43 20.78
C ASN A 57 9.37 16.35 19.27
N ILE A 58 10.40 15.84 18.63
CA ILE A 58 10.34 15.52 17.20
C ILE A 58 9.95 14.07 17.06
N VAL A 59 8.83 13.82 16.41
CA VAL A 59 8.29 12.48 16.24
C VAL A 59 8.11 12.16 14.75
N LYS A 60 8.08 10.88 14.45
CA LYS A 60 7.86 10.42 13.08
C LYS A 60 6.44 10.82 12.63
N ASN A 61 6.34 11.33 11.40
CA ASN A 61 5.03 11.70 10.85
C ASN A 61 4.14 10.45 10.76
N PRO A 62 2.94 10.47 11.35
CA PRO A 62 2.02 9.31 11.30
C PRO A 62 1.71 8.85 9.88
N LEU A 63 1.75 9.75 8.88
CA LEU A 63 1.53 9.37 7.49
C LEU A 63 2.57 8.37 7.00
N SER A 64 3.84 8.50 7.44
CA SER A 64 4.88 7.56 7.04
C SER A 64 4.67 6.18 7.65
N ILE A 65 4.12 6.12 8.85
CA ILE A 65 3.79 4.86 9.51
C ILE A 65 2.65 4.16 8.75
N GLU A 66 1.59 4.91 8.41
CA GLU A 66 0.48 4.37 7.64
C GLU A 66 0.91 3.92 6.25
N LEU A 67 1.80 4.67 5.61
CA LEU A 67 2.34 4.29 4.31
C LEU A 67 3.05 2.95 4.38
N THR A 68 3.89 2.74 5.38
CA THR A 68 4.60 1.48 5.59
C THR A 68 3.64 0.32 5.77
N LYS A 69 2.61 0.50 6.60
CA LYS A 69 1.58 -0.53 6.82
C LYS A 69 0.83 -0.86 5.53
N THR A 70 0.53 0.16 4.74
CA THR A 70 -0.18 -0.01 3.48
C THR A 70 0.67 -0.80 2.48
N VAL A 71 1.98 -0.52 2.42
CA VAL A 71 2.90 -1.28 1.56
C VAL A 71 2.94 -2.75 1.97
N GLN A 72 2.96 -3.04 3.27
CA GLN A 72 2.92 -4.42 3.76
C GLN A 72 1.63 -5.12 3.35
N THR A 73 0.50 -4.42 3.45
CA THR A 73 -0.79 -4.95 3.02
C THR A 73 -0.79 -5.26 1.52
N LEU A 74 -0.26 -4.36 0.71
CA LEU A 74 -0.15 -4.58 -0.74
C LEU A 74 0.71 -5.80 -1.05
N ASN A 75 1.84 -5.97 -0.37
CA ASN A 75 2.69 -7.14 -0.56
C ASN A 75 1.99 -8.43 -0.17
N ASN A 76 1.23 -8.42 0.91
CA ASN A 76 0.46 -9.58 1.34
C ASN A 76 -0.63 -9.95 0.34
N LEU A 77 -1.29 -8.95 -0.24
CA LEU A 77 -2.30 -9.16 -1.27
C LEU A 77 -1.68 -9.74 -2.55
N LEU A 78 -0.51 -9.24 -2.95
CA LEU A 78 0.21 -9.82 -4.10
C LEU A 78 0.57 -11.27 -3.85
N LYS A 79 1.03 -11.60 -2.66
CA LYS A 79 1.31 -12.98 -2.27
C LYS A 79 0.08 -13.86 -2.39
N SER A 80 -1.05 -13.37 -1.88
CA SER A 80 -2.31 -14.12 -1.93
C SER A 80 -2.78 -14.37 -3.36
N MET A 81 -2.45 -13.47 -4.29
CA MET A 81 -2.79 -13.61 -5.70
C MET A 81 -1.74 -14.38 -6.52
N GLY A 82 -0.62 -14.75 -5.89
CA GLY A 82 0.46 -15.43 -6.60
C GLY A 82 1.27 -14.53 -7.53
N LEU A 83 1.34 -13.24 -7.23
CA LEU A 83 1.94 -12.24 -8.12
C LEU A 83 3.29 -11.69 -7.64
N THR A 84 3.90 -12.25 -6.60
CA THR A 84 5.24 -11.84 -6.20
C THR A 84 6.27 -12.31 -7.23
N ALA A 85 7.43 -11.65 -7.25
CA ALA A 85 8.49 -12.02 -8.19
C ALA A 85 8.91 -13.48 -8.06
N ALA A 86 8.96 -13.99 -6.82
CA ALA A 86 9.30 -15.39 -6.57
C ALA A 86 8.25 -16.35 -7.15
N GLN A 87 6.97 -15.98 -7.04
CA GLN A 87 5.87 -16.79 -7.54
C GLN A 87 5.75 -16.78 -9.05
N ARG A 88 6.16 -15.67 -9.70
CA ARG A 88 6.14 -15.54 -11.16
C ARG A 88 7.35 -16.15 -11.85
N LYS A 89 8.25 -16.71 -11.09
CA LYS A 89 9.53 -17.22 -11.58
C LYS A 89 9.43 -18.38 -12.58
N LYS A 90 8.26 -18.94 -12.73
CA LYS A 90 8.04 -20.10 -13.60
C LYS A 90 7.83 -19.76 -15.07
N ILE A 91 8.02 -18.55 -15.43
CA ILE A 91 7.86 -18.11 -16.82
C ILE A 91 9.12 -18.43 -17.60
#